data_f10c4d6f93ca11f584d94d87659f9004
#
_entry.id   f10c4d6f93ca11f584d94d87659f9004
#
_cell.length_a   1.000
_cell.length_b   1.000
_cell.length_c   1.000
_cell.angle_alpha   90.00
_cell.angle_beta   90.00
_cell.angle_gamma   90.00
#
_symmetry.space_group_name_H-M   'P 1'
#
loop_
_entity.id
_entity.type
_entity.pdbx_description
1 polymer ?
#
loop_
_entity_poly.entity_id
_entity_poly.type
_entity_poly.pdbx_seq_one_letter_code
_entity_poly.pdbx_strand_id
1 'polypeptide(L)'
;MKMRILLIDDEPRWIDFARRDLESFEIVVAKSFEEAVAELEQDQFDLVIASSRWLKVLELIQEKFAEKRVMVTTIKPTPEEALFAYRRGAVDYISKSFASQELLEHVKKVVPAV
;
A
#
# COMPACT_ATOMS: atom_id res chain seq x y z
N MET A 1 -8.34 9.35 16.70
CA MET A 1 -8.20 9.58 15.24
C MET A 1 -7.85 8.28 14.54
N LYS A 2 -8.46 8.08 13.37
CA LYS A 2 -8.12 6.91 12.56
C LYS A 2 -6.80 7.12 11.84
N MET A 3 -6.01 6.08 11.75
CA MET A 3 -4.84 6.08 10.89
C MET A 3 -5.29 6.11 9.42
N ARG A 4 -4.51 6.78 8.58
CA ARG A 4 -4.83 6.96 7.17
C ARG A 4 -3.94 6.10 6.30
N ILE A 5 -4.57 5.39 5.36
CA ILE A 5 -3.88 4.53 4.41
C ILE A 5 -4.20 4.99 2.99
N LEU A 6 -3.16 5.16 2.18
CA LEU A 6 -3.33 5.39 0.75
C LEU A 6 -3.23 4.04 0.03
N LEU A 7 -4.30 3.64 -0.63
CA LEU A 7 -4.35 2.40 -1.40
C LEU A 7 -4.22 2.75 -2.88
N ILE A 8 -3.12 2.35 -3.49
CA ILE A 8 -2.83 2.61 -4.91
C ILE A 8 -3.10 1.34 -5.69
N ASP A 9 -4.30 1.26 -6.24
CA ASP A 9 -4.76 0.07 -6.97
C ASP A 9 -5.99 0.44 -7.80
N ASP A 10 -6.22 -0.28 -8.89
CA ASP A 10 -7.40 -0.07 -9.73
C ASP A 10 -8.28 -1.31 -9.84
N GLU A 11 -7.99 -2.36 -9.09
CA GLU A 11 -8.78 -3.57 -9.10
C GLU A 11 -9.98 -3.45 -8.16
N PRO A 12 -11.23 -3.39 -8.68
CA PRO A 12 -12.39 -3.13 -7.83
C PRO A 12 -12.59 -4.13 -6.71
N ARG A 13 -12.39 -5.42 -6.98
CA ARG A 13 -12.58 -6.45 -5.95
C ARG A 13 -11.61 -6.30 -4.80
N TRP A 14 -10.36 -5.98 -5.11
CA TRP A 14 -9.35 -5.79 -4.09
C TRP A 14 -9.62 -4.52 -3.27
N ILE A 15 -10.02 -3.45 -3.95
CA ILE A 15 -10.37 -2.19 -3.28
C ILE A 15 -11.53 -2.44 -2.30
N ASP A 16 -12.58 -3.12 -2.74
CA ASP A 16 -13.73 -3.42 -1.87
C ASP A 16 -13.33 -4.28 -0.69
N PHE A 17 -12.52 -5.30 -0.94
CA PHE A 17 -12.03 -6.16 0.13
C PHE A 17 -11.21 -5.38 1.15
N ALA A 18 -10.28 -4.56 0.66
CA ALA A 18 -9.41 -3.76 1.53
C ALA A 18 -10.22 -2.79 2.40
N ARG A 19 -11.23 -2.14 1.83
CA ARG A 19 -12.09 -1.25 2.59
C ARG A 19 -12.82 -1.97 3.71
N ARG A 20 -13.27 -3.19 3.48
CA ARG A 20 -13.95 -3.99 4.52
C ARG A 20 -12.96 -4.51 5.56
N ASP A 21 -11.85 -5.08 5.10
CA ASP A 21 -10.88 -5.68 6.01
C ASP A 21 -10.20 -4.63 6.89
N LEU A 22 -10.03 -3.43 6.35
CA LEU A 22 -9.36 -2.33 7.04
C LEU A 22 -10.33 -1.23 7.45
N GLU A 23 -11.56 -1.59 7.85
CA GLU A 23 -12.60 -0.61 8.16
C GLU A 23 -12.24 0.30 9.35
N SER A 24 -11.32 -0.12 10.20
CA SER A 24 -10.86 0.71 11.31
C SER A 24 -9.88 1.80 10.90
N PHE A 25 -9.48 1.81 9.62
CA PHE A 25 -8.59 2.82 9.06
C PHE A 25 -9.36 3.72 8.09
N GLU A 26 -8.85 4.92 7.88
CA GLU A 26 -9.36 5.79 6.83
C GLU A 26 -8.62 5.47 5.54
N ILE A 27 -9.35 4.96 4.54
CA ILE A 27 -8.75 4.52 3.27
C ILE A 27 -9.02 5.56 2.19
N VAL A 28 -7.95 6.05 1.57
CA VAL A 28 -8.02 6.89 0.38
C VAL A 28 -7.50 6.05 -0.78
N VAL A 29 -8.23 6.01 -1.88
CA VAL A 29 -7.88 5.19 -3.04
C VAL A 29 -7.35 6.06 -4.16
N ALA A 30 -6.21 5.69 -4.73
CA ALA A 30 -5.68 6.28 -5.95
C ALA A 30 -5.66 5.18 -7.02
N LYS A 31 -6.28 5.45 -8.16
CA LYS A 31 -6.43 4.45 -9.23
C LYS A 31 -5.47 4.65 -10.39
N SER A 32 -4.55 5.58 -10.26
CA SER A 32 -3.54 5.86 -11.27
C SER A 32 -2.29 6.44 -10.61
N PHE A 33 -1.19 6.49 -11.37
CA PHE A 33 0.05 7.11 -10.89
C PHE A 33 -0.19 8.59 -10.56
N GLU A 34 -0.91 9.29 -11.43
CA GLU A 34 -1.19 10.72 -11.25
C GLU A 34 -2.02 10.99 -9.99
N GLU A 35 -3.03 10.15 -9.74
CA GLU A 35 -3.82 10.28 -8.51
C GLU A 35 -2.97 10.01 -7.27
N ALA A 36 -2.09 9.02 -7.36
CA ALA A 36 -1.20 8.69 -6.23
C ALA A 36 -0.27 9.85 -5.90
N VAL A 37 0.32 10.48 -6.92
CA VAL A 37 1.20 11.62 -6.73
C VAL A 37 0.43 12.79 -6.08
N ALA A 38 -0.76 13.07 -6.58
CA ALA A 38 -1.57 14.16 -6.04
C ALA A 38 -1.90 13.94 -4.57
N GLU A 39 -2.28 12.72 -4.21
CA GLU A 39 -2.61 12.40 -2.82
C GLU A 39 -1.38 12.48 -1.91
N LEU A 40 -0.23 11.99 -2.37
CA LEU A 40 0.99 12.04 -1.59
C LEU A 40 1.49 13.46 -1.36
N GLU A 41 1.24 14.36 -2.29
CA GLU A 41 1.63 15.76 -2.17
C GLU A 41 0.71 16.55 -1.24
N GLN A 42 -0.55 16.16 -1.16
CA GLN A 42 -1.55 16.92 -0.41
C GLN A 42 -1.75 16.46 1.03
N ASP A 43 -1.51 15.19 1.31
CA ASP A 43 -1.91 14.61 2.59
C ASP A 43 -0.82 13.76 3.25
N GLN A 44 -1.03 13.53 4.53
CA GLN A 44 -0.17 12.64 5.32
C GLN A 44 -0.85 11.28 5.43
N PHE A 45 -0.07 10.23 5.19
CA PHE A 45 -0.54 8.86 5.32
C PHE A 45 0.37 8.08 6.26
N ASP A 46 -0.22 7.19 7.06
CA ASP A 46 0.54 6.33 7.96
C ASP A 46 1.11 5.12 7.24
N LEU A 47 0.47 4.74 6.12
CA LEU A 47 0.90 3.61 5.31
C LEU A 47 0.43 3.82 3.88
N VAL A 48 1.25 3.40 2.93
CA VAL A 48 0.87 3.32 1.52
C VAL A 48 0.85 1.85 1.14
N ILE A 49 -0.25 1.39 0.56
CA ILE A 49 -0.37 0.02 0.03
C ILE A 49 -0.44 0.15 -1.49
N ALA A 50 0.60 -0.29 -2.17
CA ALA A 50 0.72 -0.11 -3.61
C ALA A 50 0.73 -1.45 -4.34
N SER A 51 -0.06 -1.54 -5.41
CA SER A 51 -0.02 -2.71 -6.28
C SER A 51 1.31 -2.78 -7.01
N SER A 52 1.82 -3.99 -7.20
CA SER A 52 3.04 -4.24 -7.95
C SER A 52 2.97 -3.73 -9.40
N ARG A 53 1.77 -3.47 -9.90
CA ARG A 53 1.59 -2.89 -11.23
C ARG A 53 2.13 -1.47 -11.36
N TRP A 54 2.27 -0.76 -10.24
CA TRP A 54 2.76 0.62 -10.22
C TRP A 54 4.06 0.74 -9.42
N LEU A 55 5.06 -0.08 -9.76
CA LEU A 55 6.35 -0.04 -9.07
C LEU A 55 7.08 1.29 -9.22
N LYS A 56 6.73 2.09 -10.24
CA LYS A 56 7.26 3.45 -10.37
C LYS A 56 6.90 4.35 -9.19
N VAL A 57 5.79 4.05 -8.54
CA VAL A 57 5.39 4.79 -7.33
C VAL A 57 6.41 4.59 -6.23
N LEU A 58 6.98 3.39 -6.12
CA LEU A 58 8.01 3.11 -5.11
C LEU A 58 9.23 3.99 -5.29
N GLU A 59 9.65 4.18 -6.54
CA GLU A 59 10.80 5.03 -6.84
C GLU A 59 10.52 6.47 -6.44
N LEU A 60 9.33 6.97 -6.78
CA LEU A 60 8.90 8.31 -6.41
C LEU A 60 8.88 8.50 -4.89
N ILE A 61 8.31 7.52 -4.17
CA ILE A 61 8.21 7.60 -2.72
C ILE A 61 9.62 7.60 -2.10
N GLN A 62 10.49 6.75 -2.59
CA GLN A 62 11.87 6.70 -2.09
C GLN A 62 12.60 8.03 -2.28
N GLU A 63 12.38 8.70 -3.42
CA GLU A 63 13.05 9.97 -3.71
C GLU A 63 12.48 11.16 -2.95
N LYS A 64 11.15 11.26 -2.89
CA LYS A 64 10.47 12.46 -2.39
C LYS A 64 9.76 12.28 -1.05
N PHE A 65 9.43 11.05 -0.71
CA PHE A 65 8.63 10.74 0.49
C PHE A 65 9.25 9.58 1.25
N ALA A 66 10.56 9.62 1.44
CA ALA A 66 11.34 8.50 2.01
C ALA A 66 10.87 8.08 3.40
N GLU A 67 10.22 8.97 4.14
CA GLU A 67 9.68 8.64 5.47
C GLU A 67 8.39 7.83 5.42
N LYS A 68 7.78 7.69 4.24
CA LYS A 68 6.53 6.94 4.11
C LYS A 68 6.78 5.45 4.12
N ARG A 69 5.94 4.72 4.84
CA ARG A 69 5.98 3.26 4.84
C ARG A 69 5.15 2.75 3.67
N VAL A 70 5.72 1.84 2.90
CA VAL A 70 5.05 1.28 1.72
C VAL A 70 5.02 -0.24 1.81
N MET A 71 3.84 -0.80 1.66
CA MET A 71 3.61 -2.23 1.50
C MET A 71 3.22 -2.48 0.04
N VAL A 72 3.82 -3.49 -0.58
CA VAL A 72 3.49 -3.86 -1.95
C VAL A 72 2.60 -5.09 -1.95
N THR A 73 1.52 -5.04 -2.74
CA THR A 73 0.62 -6.17 -2.93
C THR A 73 0.72 -6.66 -4.37
N THR A 74 0.63 -7.98 -4.57
CA THR A 74 0.74 -8.58 -5.89
C THR A 74 -0.21 -9.76 -6.04
N ILE A 75 -0.70 -9.98 -7.27
CA ILE A 75 -1.51 -11.15 -7.59
C ILE A 75 -0.61 -12.38 -7.69
N LYS A 76 0.59 -12.21 -8.23
CA LYS A 76 1.51 -13.33 -8.47
C LYS A 76 2.90 -12.99 -7.95
N PRO A 77 3.21 -13.40 -6.71
CA PRO A 77 4.52 -13.09 -6.13
C PRO A 77 5.65 -13.82 -6.87
N THR A 78 6.75 -13.09 -7.06
CA THR A 78 7.99 -13.65 -7.60
C THR A 78 9.17 -13.15 -6.78
N PRO A 79 10.28 -13.92 -6.73
CA PRO A 79 11.48 -13.47 -6.03
C PRO A 79 12.05 -12.17 -6.60
N GLU A 80 12.01 -12.00 -7.92
CA GLU A 80 12.52 -10.80 -8.58
C GLU A 80 11.72 -9.56 -8.18
N GLU A 81 10.41 -9.67 -8.18
CA GLU A 81 9.53 -8.58 -7.80
C GLU A 81 9.70 -8.22 -6.32
N ALA A 82 9.81 -9.24 -5.46
CA ALA A 82 10.05 -9.03 -4.03
C ALA A 82 11.36 -8.28 -3.80
N LEU A 83 12.41 -8.72 -4.48
CA LEU A 83 13.72 -8.09 -4.37
C LEU A 83 13.67 -6.63 -4.82
N PHE A 84 12.99 -6.37 -5.94
CA PHE A 84 12.81 -5.01 -6.45
C PHE A 84 12.11 -4.14 -5.40
N ALA A 85 11.02 -4.65 -4.82
CA ALA A 85 10.24 -3.90 -3.83
C ALA A 85 11.08 -3.59 -2.58
N TYR A 86 11.74 -4.59 -2.01
CA TYR A 86 12.51 -4.39 -0.79
C TYR A 86 13.72 -3.49 -1.00
N ARG A 87 14.38 -3.58 -2.13
CA ARG A 87 15.51 -2.70 -2.44
C ARG A 87 15.08 -1.24 -2.53
N ARG A 88 13.81 -0.99 -2.85
CA ARG A 88 13.25 0.37 -2.93
C ARG A 88 12.55 0.79 -1.65
N GLY A 89 12.81 0.07 -0.57
CA GLY A 89 12.34 0.48 0.75
C GLY A 89 10.97 0.00 1.17
N ALA A 90 10.37 -0.95 0.43
CA ALA A 90 9.10 -1.52 0.87
C ALA A 90 9.28 -2.20 2.22
N VAL A 91 8.34 -1.99 3.12
CA VAL A 91 8.37 -2.61 4.46
C VAL A 91 7.77 -3.99 4.45
N ASP A 92 6.98 -4.32 3.43
CA ASP A 92 6.40 -5.66 3.27
C ASP A 92 6.01 -5.88 1.81
N TYR A 93 5.94 -7.15 1.43
CA TYR A 93 5.57 -7.56 0.08
C TYR A 93 4.71 -8.81 0.22
N ILE A 94 3.43 -8.70 -0.13
CA ILE A 94 2.46 -9.77 0.13
C ILE A 94 1.62 -10.07 -1.11
N SER A 95 1.14 -11.32 -1.21
CA SER A 95 0.17 -11.63 -2.24
C SER A 95 -1.21 -11.13 -1.84
N LYS A 96 -2.00 -10.76 -2.84
CA LYS A 96 -3.39 -10.38 -2.62
C LYS A 96 -4.17 -11.62 -2.21
N SER A 97 -4.69 -11.62 -1.00
CA SER A 97 -5.51 -12.68 -0.46
C SER A 97 -6.83 -12.09 -0.01
N PHE A 98 -7.92 -12.78 -0.33
CA PHE A 98 -9.26 -12.36 0.08
C PHE A 98 -9.70 -13.07 1.36
N ALA A 99 -8.76 -13.67 2.09
CA ALA A 99 -9.07 -14.27 3.38
C ALA A 99 -9.29 -13.18 4.42
N SER A 100 -10.39 -13.27 5.16
CA SER A 100 -10.75 -12.29 6.17
C SER A 100 -9.63 -12.09 7.18
N GLN A 101 -9.33 -10.82 7.48
CA GLN A 101 -8.33 -10.36 8.44
C GLN A 101 -6.87 -10.58 8.04
N GLU A 102 -6.59 -11.22 6.91
CA GLU A 102 -5.20 -11.45 6.51
C GLU A 102 -4.49 -10.13 6.17
N LEU A 103 -5.13 -9.27 5.38
CA LEU A 103 -4.56 -7.96 5.07
C LEU A 103 -4.42 -7.14 6.35
N LEU A 104 -5.42 -7.16 7.21
CA LEU A 104 -5.39 -6.45 8.49
C LEU A 104 -4.21 -6.87 9.34
N GLU A 105 -3.93 -8.17 9.43
CA GLU A 105 -2.79 -8.66 10.21
C GLU A 105 -1.46 -8.16 9.67
N HIS A 106 -1.29 -8.13 8.35
CA HIS A 106 -0.10 -7.56 7.74
C HIS A 106 0.03 -6.07 8.05
N VAL A 107 -1.07 -5.33 7.92
CA VAL A 107 -1.06 -3.89 8.19
C VAL A 107 -0.68 -3.61 9.64
N LYS A 108 -1.21 -4.37 10.58
CA LYS A 108 -0.91 -4.20 12.01
C LYS A 108 0.58 -4.36 12.33
N LYS A 109 1.30 -5.14 11.54
CA LYS A 109 2.73 -5.37 11.76
C LYS A 109 3.59 -4.19 11.33
N VAL A 110 3.10 -3.36 10.41
CA VAL A 110 3.91 -2.31 9.80
C VAL A 110 3.48 -0.89 10.16
N VAL A 111 2.28 -0.71 10.73
CA VAL A 111 1.88 0.60 11.22
C VAL A 111 2.35 0.79 12.66
N PRO A 112 2.56 2.05 13.10
CA PRO A 112 2.93 2.30 14.48
C PRO A 112 1.88 1.78 15.45
N ALA A 113 2.34 1.25 16.58
CA ALA A 113 1.43 0.88 17.65
C ALA A 113 0.78 2.15 18.21
N VAL A 114 -0.52 2.07 18.46
CA VAL A 114 -1.30 3.20 18.98
C VAL A 114 -1.44 3.07 20.49
#